data_8b1c49041b0cd17428073e3c4819764f
#
_entry.id   8b1c49041b0cd17428073e3c4819764f
#
_cell.length_a   1.000
_cell.length_b   1.000
_cell.length_c   1.000
_cell.angle_alpha   90.00
_cell.angle_beta   90.00
_cell.angle_gamma   90.00
#
_symmetry.space_group_name_H-M   'P 1'
#
loop_
_entity.id
_entity.type
_entity.pdbx_description
1 polymer ?
#
loop_
_entity_poly.entity_id
_entity_poly.type
_entity_poly.pdbx_seq_one_letter_code
_entity_poly.pdbx_strand_id
1 'polypeptide(L)'
;MAKTDVYSVMFEGGAITTTVTSSGASVKAWVDEVLSVHRRRLRDLIVGLDVEWRPLFGPGYSPTALLQLCVGRRCLVFQLLHADYIPAALKEFLADPDYRFVGVGVAADAARLWNDQGLNVANAVDLAEVAAEEMGRPDLRNAGLKAIASAVMGVDIDKPDAVRVGPWDNYYLSDQQIKYACIDAFVSFEVGRILLTGDN
;
A
#
# COMPACT_ATOMS: atom_id res chain seq x y z
N MET A 1 -8.81 7.19 -21.75
CA MET A 1 -8.37 5.82 -22.01
C MET A 1 -7.48 5.37 -20.84
N ALA A 2 -7.71 4.15 -20.29
CA ALA A 2 -6.88 3.62 -19.22
C ALA A 2 -5.44 3.42 -19.67
N LYS A 3 -4.49 3.66 -18.78
CA LYS A 3 -3.07 3.51 -19.07
C LYS A 3 -2.38 2.64 -18.02
N THR A 4 -1.26 2.06 -18.41
CA THR A 4 -0.40 1.26 -17.56
C THR A 4 1.06 1.57 -17.87
N ASP A 5 1.81 1.92 -16.85
CA ASP A 5 3.24 2.15 -16.93
C ASP A 5 3.95 1.34 -15.84
N VAL A 6 5.13 0.84 -16.14
CA VAL A 6 5.95 0.09 -15.19
C VAL A 6 7.25 0.85 -14.94
N TYR A 7 7.54 1.06 -13.65
CA TYR A 7 8.72 1.79 -13.21
C TYR A 7 9.60 0.88 -12.35
N SER A 8 10.89 1.18 -12.35
CA SER A 8 11.85 0.60 -11.42
C SER A 8 12.18 1.63 -10.37
N VAL A 9 11.64 1.46 -9.16
CA VAL A 9 11.87 2.38 -8.04
C VAL A 9 12.98 1.82 -7.18
N MET A 10 14.07 2.56 -7.07
CA MET A 10 15.22 2.16 -6.25
C MET A 10 15.00 2.55 -4.79
N PHE A 11 15.15 1.59 -3.89
CA PHE A 11 15.07 1.81 -2.45
C PHE A 11 15.93 0.79 -1.72
N GLU A 12 16.77 1.26 -0.79
CA GLU A 12 17.63 0.41 0.05
C GLU A 12 18.40 -0.66 -0.75
N GLY A 13 19.07 -0.23 -1.81
CA GLY A 13 19.96 -1.08 -2.60
C GLY A 13 19.28 -2.04 -3.56
N GLY A 14 17.97 -1.96 -3.72
CA GLY A 14 17.23 -2.82 -4.65
C GLY A 14 16.14 -2.10 -5.41
N ALA A 15 15.73 -2.68 -6.53
CA ALA A 15 14.67 -2.16 -7.37
C ALA A 15 13.32 -2.75 -6.97
N ILE A 16 12.30 -1.90 -6.90
CA ILE A 16 10.90 -2.30 -6.72
C ILE A 16 10.22 -2.12 -8.07
N THR A 17 9.75 -3.21 -8.66
CA THR A 17 8.98 -3.17 -9.89
C THR A 17 7.59 -2.64 -9.59
N THR A 18 7.29 -1.45 -10.08
CA THR A 18 6.09 -0.69 -9.71
C THR A 18 5.20 -0.50 -10.93
N THR A 19 4.02 -1.09 -10.89
CA THR A 19 2.99 -0.93 -11.91
C THR A 19 2.05 0.20 -11.49
N VAL A 20 2.02 1.26 -12.28
CA VAL A 20 1.09 2.40 -12.10
C VAL A 20 0.02 2.29 -13.17
N THR A 21 -1.23 2.17 -12.77
CA THR A 21 -2.30 1.88 -13.74
C THR A 21 -3.66 2.41 -13.34
N SER A 22 -4.45 2.76 -14.34
CA SER A 22 -5.89 2.97 -14.24
C SER A 22 -6.68 1.85 -14.94
N SER A 23 -6.01 0.80 -15.40
CA SER A 23 -6.60 -0.33 -16.11
C SER A 23 -6.95 -1.48 -15.18
N GLY A 24 -8.23 -1.86 -15.12
CA GLY A 24 -8.68 -3.03 -14.38
C GLY A 24 -8.05 -4.33 -14.87
N ALA A 25 -7.81 -4.45 -16.19
CA ALA A 25 -7.12 -5.61 -16.75
C ALA A 25 -5.69 -5.73 -16.24
N SER A 26 -4.96 -4.61 -16.12
CA SER A 26 -3.60 -4.61 -15.59
C SER A 26 -3.56 -4.91 -14.09
N VAL A 27 -4.56 -4.46 -13.34
CA VAL A 27 -4.71 -4.80 -11.92
C VAL A 27 -4.95 -6.31 -11.76
N LYS A 28 -5.85 -6.88 -12.57
CA LYS A 28 -6.08 -8.34 -12.58
C LYS A 28 -4.79 -9.11 -12.86
N ALA A 29 -4.03 -8.70 -13.89
CA ALA A 29 -2.77 -9.33 -14.24
C ALA A 29 -1.76 -9.26 -13.08
N TRP A 30 -1.68 -8.14 -12.38
CA TRP A 30 -0.81 -7.98 -11.21
C TRP A 30 -1.20 -8.93 -10.08
N VAL A 31 -2.49 -9.00 -9.75
CA VAL A 31 -3.01 -9.90 -8.71
C VAL A 31 -2.75 -11.36 -9.08
N ASP A 32 -3.05 -11.76 -10.31
CA ASP A 32 -2.85 -13.12 -10.79
C ASP A 32 -1.36 -13.52 -10.71
N GLU A 33 -0.45 -12.60 -11.03
CA GLU A 33 0.99 -12.84 -10.94
C GLU A 33 1.44 -13.03 -9.48
N VAL A 34 0.99 -12.19 -8.57
CA VAL A 34 1.30 -12.33 -7.13
C VAL A 34 0.84 -13.68 -6.61
N LEU A 35 -0.40 -14.07 -6.92
CA LEU A 35 -0.94 -15.35 -6.46
C LEU A 35 -0.19 -16.54 -7.08
N SER A 36 0.23 -16.44 -8.33
CA SER A 36 1.02 -17.48 -9.00
C SER A 36 2.42 -17.63 -8.39
N VAL A 37 3.11 -16.50 -8.17
CA VAL A 37 4.47 -16.49 -7.60
C VAL A 37 4.48 -17.06 -6.17
N HIS A 38 3.46 -16.73 -5.37
CA HIS A 38 3.37 -17.12 -3.97
C HIS A 38 2.44 -18.31 -3.70
N ARG A 39 2.03 -19.07 -4.73
CA ARG A 39 1.03 -20.15 -4.63
C ARG A 39 1.26 -21.19 -3.54
N ARG A 40 2.51 -21.36 -3.10
CA ARG A 40 2.87 -22.30 -2.05
C ARG A 40 2.74 -21.77 -0.65
N ARG A 41 2.53 -20.46 -0.49
CA ARG A 41 2.52 -19.74 0.78
C ARG A 41 1.35 -18.78 0.92
N LEU A 42 0.24 -19.03 0.21
CA LEU A 42 -0.87 -18.07 0.19
C LEU A 42 -1.48 -17.82 1.57
N ARG A 43 -1.51 -18.82 2.44
CA ARG A 43 -2.03 -18.67 3.81
C ARG A 43 -1.17 -17.75 4.68
N ASP A 44 0.08 -17.57 4.31
CA ASP A 44 1.03 -16.72 5.03
C ASP A 44 1.34 -15.43 4.25
N LEU A 45 0.55 -15.14 3.23
CA LEU A 45 0.78 -13.97 2.38
C LEU A 45 0.59 -12.68 3.18
N ILE A 46 1.63 -11.84 3.13
CA ILE A 46 1.61 -10.49 3.68
C ILE A 46 1.61 -9.52 2.51
N VAL A 47 0.72 -8.56 2.55
CA VAL A 47 0.59 -7.53 1.52
C VAL A 47 0.64 -6.16 2.18
N GLY A 48 1.62 -5.34 1.82
CA GLY A 48 1.64 -3.93 2.22
C GLY A 48 0.49 -3.19 1.55
N LEU A 49 -0.26 -2.42 2.31
CA LEU A 49 -1.40 -1.64 1.82
C LEU A 49 -1.28 -0.19 2.27
N ASP A 50 -1.51 0.72 1.36
CA ASP A 50 -1.63 2.15 1.63
C ASP A 50 -2.65 2.77 0.68
N VAL A 51 -3.18 3.93 1.02
CA VAL A 51 -4.07 4.72 0.17
C VAL A 51 -3.63 6.18 0.18
N GLU A 52 -3.95 6.88 -0.90
CA GLU A 52 -3.71 8.31 -0.99
C GLU A 52 -4.96 9.03 -1.48
N TRP A 53 -5.16 10.25 -1.02
CA TRP A 53 -6.20 11.17 -1.49
C TRP A 53 -5.67 12.59 -1.50
N ARG A 54 -6.31 13.45 -2.27
CA ARG A 54 -5.93 14.86 -2.30
C ARG A 54 -6.37 15.54 -0.99
N PRO A 55 -5.47 16.07 -0.17
CA PRO A 55 -5.86 16.77 1.05
C PRO A 55 -6.70 18.01 0.73
N LEU A 56 -7.76 18.23 1.54
CA LEU A 56 -8.56 19.44 1.50
C LEU A 56 -8.20 20.31 2.70
N PHE A 57 -8.06 21.63 2.44
CA PHE A 57 -7.78 22.63 3.46
C PHE A 57 -9.05 23.43 3.84
N GLY A 58 -10.21 22.83 3.66
CA GLY A 58 -11.51 23.40 3.93
C GLY A 58 -12.59 22.33 4.06
N PRO A 59 -13.89 22.73 4.13
CA PRO A 59 -14.97 21.77 4.23
C PRO A 59 -15.10 20.91 2.98
N GLY A 60 -15.61 19.71 3.14
CA GLY A 60 -15.82 18.77 2.06
C GLY A 60 -15.12 17.43 2.30
N TYR A 61 -15.24 16.54 1.34
CA TYR A 61 -14.65 15.22 1.37
C TYR A 61 -13.85 14.97 0.09
N SER A 62 -12.63 14.45 0.26
CA SER A 62 -11.79 14.05 -0.86
C SER A 62 -11.79 12.53 -0.97
N PRO A 63 -12.29 11.95 -2.08
CA PRO A 63 -12.34 10.51 -2.22
C PRO A 63 -10.94 9.91 -2.37
N THR A 64 -10.82 8.64 -2.03
CA THR A 64 -9.58 7.87 -2.19
C THR A 64 -9.19 7.84 -3.67
N ALA A 65 -7.99 8.35 -3.96
CA ALA A 65 -7.50 8.45 -5.33
C ALA A 65 -6.65 7.26 -5.74
N LEU A 66 -5.78 6.77 -4.84
CA LEU A 66 -4.87 5.66 -5.09
C LEU A 66 -5.05 4.55 -4.07
N LEU A 67 -4.89 3.32 -4.54
CA LEU A 67 -4.64 2.14 -3.72
C LEU A 67 -3.26 1.60 -4.07
N GLN A 68 -2.38 1.47 -3.07
CA GLN A 68 -1.08 0.84 -3.24
C GLN A 68 -1.07 -0.52 -2.55
N LEU A 69 -0.56 -1.52 -3.27
CA LEU A 69 -0.32 -2.88 -2.75
C LEU A 69 1.11 -3.28 -3.05
N CYS A 70 1.78 -3.91 -2.09
CA CYS A 70 3.15 -4.38 -2.29
C CYS A 70 3.35 -5.76 -1.69
N VAL A 71 3.94 -6.65 -2.49
CA VAL A 71 4.38 -7.99 -2.05
C VAL A 71 5.81 -8.18 -2.54
N GLY A 72 6.75 -8.34 -1.61
CA GLY A 72 8.16 -8.34 -1.93
C GLY A 72 8.56 -7.04 -2.63
N ARG A 73 9.30 -7.13 -3.71
CA ARG A 73 9.69 -5.96 -4.52
C ARG A 73 8.83 -5.81 -5.78
N ARG A 74 7.54 -6.07 -5.62
CA ARG A 74 6.51 -5.89 -6.65
C ARG A 74 5.38 -5.06 -6.09
N CYS A 75 5.20 -3.87 -6.61
CA CYS A 75 4.23 -2.87 -6.12
C CYS A 75 3.20 -2.54 -7.19
N LEU A 76 1.97 -2.35 -6.76
CA LEU A 76 0.87 -1.83 -7.58
C LEU A 76 0.47 -0.45 -7.04
N VAL A 77 0.36 0.52 -7.95
CA VAL A 77 -0.26 1.83 -7.68
C VAL A 77 -1.48 1.94 -8.57
N PHE A 78 -2.65 1.68 -8.02
CA PHE A 78 -3.91 1.69 -8.77
C PHE A 78 -4.60 3.04 -8.61
N GLN A 79 -4.81 3.73 -9.73
CA GLN A 79 -5.49 5.03 -9.80
C GLN A 79 -7.01 4.84 -9.76
N LEU A 80 -7.57 4.65 -8.57
CA LEU A 80 -8.98 4.31 -8.36
C LEU A 80 -9.94 5.33 -9.01
N LEU A 81 -9.63 6.63 -8.91
CA LEU A 81 -10.50 7.68 -9.47
C LEU A 81 -10.51 7.72 -10.99
N HIS A 82 -9.50 7.16 -11.63
CA HIS A 82 -9.36 7.13 -13.08
C HIS A 82 -9.56 5.73 -13.66
N ALA A 83 -9.95 4.77 -12.84
CA ALA A 83 -10.09 3.39 -13.24
C ALA A 83 -11.21 3.22 -14.28
N ASP A 84 -10.93 2.46 -15.34
CA ASP A 84 -11.96 2.05 -16.28
C ASP A 84 -12.97 1.08 -15.64
N TYR A 85 -12.49 0.19 -14.78
CA TYR A 85 -13.31 -0.65 -13.90
C TYR A 85 -12.44 -1.24 -12.78
N ILE A 86 -13.11 -1.70 -11.72
CA ILE A 86 -12.44 -2.43 -10.64
C ILE A 86 -12.65 -3.92 -10.88
N PRO A 87 -11.58 -4.71 -11.14
CA PRO A 87 -11.72 -6.12 -11.49
C PRO A 87 -12.16 -6.97 -10.30
N ALA A 88 -12.96 -7.99 -10.56
CA ALA A 88 -13.38 -8.96 -9.55
C ALA A 88 -12.20 -9.61 -8.83
N ALA A 89 -11.10 -9.85 -9.54
CA ALA A 89 -9.87 -10.42 -8.97
C ALA A 89 -9.32 -9.57 -7.81
N LEU A 90 -9.37 -8.23 -7.91
CA LEU A 90 -8.95 -7.35 -6.82
C LEU A 90 -9.90 -7.44 -5.63
N LYS A 91 -11.21 -7.44 -5.89
CA LYS A 91 -12.23 -7.55 -4.82
C LYS A 91 -12.06 -8.85 -4.04
N GLU A 92 -11.85 -9.96 -4.75
CA GLU A 92 -11.63 -11.27 -4.15
C GLU A 92 -10.30 -11.32 -3.37
N PHE A 93 -9.25 -10.72 -3.92
CA PHE A 93 -7.94 -10.64 -3.27
C PHE A 93 -8.01 -9.90 -1.93
N LEU A 94 -8.61 -8.73 -1.90
CA LEU A 94 -8.77 -7.93 -0.68
C LEU A 94 -9.69 -8.59 0.35
N ALA A 95 -10.71 -9.32 -0.11
CA ALA A 95 -11.71 -9.96 0.75
C ALA A 95 -11.30 -11.34 1.27
N ASP A 96 -10.17 -11.86 0.84
CA ASP A 96 -9.69 -13.17 1.29
C ASP A 96 -9.10 -13.07 2.71
N PRO A 97 -9.68 -13.76 3.71
CA PRO A 97 -9.22 -13.66 5.10
C PRO A 97 -7.87 -14.34 5.35
N ASP A 98 -7.37 -15.15 4.42
CA ASP A 98 -6.06 -15.80 4.55
C ASP A 98 -4.90 -14.84 4.30
N TYR A 99 -5.14 -13.72 3.61
CA TYR A 99 -4.11 -12.72 3.31
C TYR A 99 -4.12 -11.60 4.34
N ARG A 100 -2.93 -11.24 4.85
CA ARG A 100 -2.78 -10.17 5.84
C ARG A 100 -2.38 -8.88 5.13
N PHE A 101 -3.27 -7.91 5.16
CA PHE A 101 -3.02 -6.56 4.62
C PHE A 101 -2.50 -5.67 5.74
N VAL A 102 -1.24 -5.26 5.61
CA VAL A 102 -0.50 -4.57 6.67
C VAL A 102 -0.23 -3.12 6.30
N GLY A 103 -0.38 -2.25 7.27
CA GLY A 103 -0.12 -0.82 7.12
C GLY A 103 -0.28 -0.10 8.45
N VAL A 104 0.14 1.16 8.49
CA VAL A 104 -0.06 2.02 9.66
C VAL A 104 -1.36 2.79 9.48
N GLY A 105 -2.26 2.69 10.45
CA GLY A 105 -3.60 3.25 10.33
C GLY A 105 -4.45 2.52 9.29
N VAL A 106 -4.17 1.25 9.05
CA VAL A 106 -4.79 0.47 7.97
C VAL A 106 -6.29 0.29 8.14
N ALA A 107 -6.82 0.34 9.37
CA ALA A 107 -8.26 0.26 9.59
C ALA A 107 -8.99 1.47 8.97
N ALA A 108 -8.40 2.66 9.08
CA ALA A 108 -8.93 3.87 8.44
C ALA A 108 -8.85 3.78 6.90
N ASP A 109 -7.75 3.23 6.37
CA ASP A 109 -7.60 3.01 4.94
C ASP A 109 -8.65 2.01 4.42
N ALA A 110 -8.87 0.92 5.15
CA ALA A 110 -9.90 -0.07 4.83
C ALA A 110 -11.31 0.55 4.83
N ALA A 111 -11.60 1.42 5.81
CA ALA A 111 -12.87 2.14 5.88
C ALA A 111 -13.07 3.06 4.68
N ARG A 112 -12.02 3.76 4.24
CA ARG A 112 -12.06 4.59 3.02
C ARG A 112 -12.34 3.77 1.78
N LEU A 113 -11.67 2.64 1.62
CA LEU A 113 -11.88 1.74 0.48
C LEU A 113 -13.30 1.20 0.42
N TRP A 114 -13.86 0.87 1.58
CA TRP A 114 -15.26 0.44 1.67
C TRP A 114 -16.24 1.57 1.30
N ASN A 115 -16.06 2.75 1.89
CA ASN A 115 -16.92 3.89 1.66
C ASN A 115 -16.89 4.37 0.20
N ASP A 116 -15.67 4.47 -0.37
CA ASP A 116 -15.48 5.13 -1.66
C ASP A 116 -15.65 4.17 -2.84
N GLN A 117 -15.28 2.90 -2.66
CA GLN A 117 -15.20 1.93 -3.75
C GLN A 117 -15.96 0.63 -3.49
N GLY A 118 -16.53 0.44 -2.31
CA GLY A 118 -17.15 -0.82 -1.94
C GLY A 118 -16.17 -2.00 -1.86
N LEU A 119 -14.89 -1.73 -1.63
CA LEU A 119 -13.85 -2.74 -1.50
C LEU A 119 -13.72 -3.17 -0.04
N ASN A 120 -13.90 -4.46 0.22
CA ASN A 120 -13.76 -5.03 1.56
C ASN A 120 -12.35 -5.59 1.75
N VAL A 121 -11.65 -5.13 2.79
CA VAL A 121 -10.37 -5.69 3.24
C VAL A 121 -10.67 -6.58 4.45
N ALA A 122 -10.65 -7.90 4.25
CA ALA A 122 -11.13 -8.84 5.27
C ALA A 122 -10.18 -9.00 6.47
N ASN A 123 -8.88 -8.81 6.27
CA ASN A 123 -7.88 -9.01 7.32
C ASN A 123 -6.83 -7.90 7.27
N ALA A 124 -7.16 -6.78 7.89
CA ALA A 124 -6.28 -5.63 8.01
C ALA A 124 -5.53 -5.69 9.35
N VAL A 125 -4.20 -5.59 9.31
CA VAL A 125 -3.33 -5.67 10.49
C VAL A 125 -2.57 -4.35 10.65
N ASP A 126 -2.76 -3.67 11.78
CA ASP A 126 -2.10 -2.39 12.03
C ASP A 126 -0.67 -2.59 12.54
N LEU A 127 0.29 -2.08 11.77
CA LEU A 127 1.72 -2.22 12.08
C LEU A 127 2.14 -1.45 13.34
N ALA A 128 1.44 -0.38 13.69
CA ALA A 128 1.74 0.37 14.91
C ALA A 128 1.47 -0.49 16.15
N GLU A 129 0.37 -1.22 16.16
CA GLU A 129 0.03 -2.14 17.26
C GLU A 129 1.01 -3.30 17.33
N VAL A 130 1.29 -3.94 16.20
CA VAL A 130 2.21 -5.07 16.13
C VAL A 130 3.63 -4.66 16.55
N ALA A 131 4.13 -3.52 16.06
CA ALA A 131 5.45 -3.00 16.43
C ALA A 131 5.54 -2.71 17.93
N ALA A 132 4.52 -2.08 18.50
CA ALA A 132 4.49 -1.78 19.94
C ALA A 132 4.56 -3.05 20.79
N GLU A 133 3.85 -4.10 20.40
CA GLU A 133 3.83 -5.38 21.12
C GLU A 133 5.14 -6.14 20.93
N GLU A 134 5.55 -6.37 19.69
CA GLU A 134 6.73 -7.20 19.37
C GLU A 134 8.04 -6.58 19.85
N MET A 135 8.13 -5.25 19.87
CA MET A 135 9.34 -4.54 20.30
C MET A 135 9.30 -4.08 21.76
N GLY A 136 8.19 -4.29 22.47
CA GLY A 136 8.02 -3.80 23.84
C GLY A 136 8.10 -2.26 23.91
N ARG A 137 7.58 -1.57 22.90
CA ARG A 137 7.62 -0.11 22.78
C ARG A 137 6.22 0.48 22.66
N PRO A 138 5.56 0.78 23.81
CA PRO A 138 4.20 1.34 23.79
C PRO A 138 4.07 2.67 23.04
N ASP A 139 5.16 3.44 22.93
CA ASP A 139 5.20 4.69 22.18
C ASP A 139 4.90 4.52 20.68
N LEU A 140 5.14 3.32 20.13
CA LEU A 140 4.89 3.06 18.72
C LEU A 140 3.40 2.90 18.36
N ARG A 141 2.51 2.71 19.34
CA ARG A 141 1.07 2.56 19.08
C ARG A 141 0.45 3.76 18.34
N ASN A 142 0.99 4.94 18.58
CA ASN A 142 0.53 6.18 17.94
C ASN A 142 1.54 6.75 16.95
N ALA A 143 2.53 5.97 16.56
CA ALA A 143 3.56 6.39 15.63
C ALA A 143 3.07 6.28 14.18
N GLY A 144 3.62 7.13 13.33
CA GLY A 144 3.44 7.04 11.88
C GLY A 144 4.43 6.06 11.23
N LEU A 145 4.25 5.83 9.94
CA LEU A 145 5.08 4.88 9.18
C LEU A 145 6.57 5.23 9.24
N LYS A 146 6.92 6.53 9.18
CA LYS A 146 8.31 6.97 9.25
C LYS A 146 9.01 6.50 10.53
N ALA A 147 8.37 6.70 11.68
CA ALA A 147 8.93 6.30 12.98
C ALA A 147 9.00 4.77 13.11
N ILE A 148 8.00 4.05 12.63
CA ILE A 148 7.97 2.59 12.65
C ILE A 148 9.04 2.00 11.74
N ALA A 149 9.21 2.54 10.55
CA ALA A 149 10.28 2.13 9.61
C ALA A 149 11.66 2.33 10.22
N SER A 150 11.88 3.47 10.87
CA SER A 150 13.14 3.74 11.58
C SER A 150 13.38 2.74 12.71
N ALA A 151 12.37 2.46 13.52
CA ALA A 151 12.48 1.54 14.66
C ALA A 151 12.71 0.08 14.23
N VAL A 152 12.02 -0.38 13.19
CA VAL A 152 12.02 -1.79 12.77
C VAL A 152 13.11 -2.08 11.74
N MET A 153 13.30 -1.20 10.77
CA MET A 153 14.21 -1.41 9.64
C MET A 153 15.50 -0.59 9.73
N GLY A 154 15.54 0.42 10.59
CA GLY A 154 16.67 1.36 10.63
C GLY A 154 16.76 2.26 9.40
N VAL A 155 15.67 2.45 8.66
CA VAL A 155 15.64 3.26 7.45
C VAL A 155 14.94 4.58 7.69
N ASP A 156 15.35 5.61 6.96
CA ASP A 156 14.70 6.92 6.97
C ASP A 156 13.89 7.10 5.68
N ILE A 157 12.58 7.29 5.84
CA ILE A 157 11.68 7.62 4.75
C ILE A 157 11.19 9.05 4.94
N ASP A 158 11.80 9.98 4.23
CA ASP A 158 11.49 11.40 4.36
C ASP A 158 10.72 11.89 3.13
N LYS A 159 9.39 11.77 3.19
CA LYS A 159 8.51 12.25 2.12
C LYS A 159 8.39 13.78 2.22
N PRO A 160 8.81 14.54 1.20
CA PRO A 160 8.62 15.99 1.22
C PRO A 160 7.14 16.37 1.37
N ASP A 161 6.87 17.44 2.14
CA ASP A 161 5.49 17.91 2.36
C ASP A 161 4.76 18.19 1.05
N ALA A 162 5.44 18.78 0.07
CA ALA A 162 4.86 19.05 -1.25
C ALA A 162 4.34 17.78 -1.95
N VAL A 163 4.96 16.63 -1.70
CA VAL A 163 4.50 15.34 -2.22
C VAL A 163 3.33 14.83 -1.38
N ARG A 164 3.46 14.86 -0.06
CA ARG A 164 2.45 14.37 0.88
C ARG A 164 1.10 15.05 0.70
N VAL A 165 1.10 16.36 0.50
CA VAL A 165 -0.11 17.17 0.31
C VAL A 165 -0.42 17.44 -1.16
N GLY A 166 0.24 16.76 -2.06
CA GLY A 166 0.11 16.96 -3.50
C GLY A 166 -1.21 16.47 -4.08
N PRO A 167 -1.41 16.71 -5.39
CA PRO A 167 -2.64 16.32 -6.08
C PRO A 167 -2.63 14.83 -6.45
N TRP A 168 -2.90 13.97 -5.48
CA TRP A 168 -2.95 12.51 -5.68
C TRP A 168 -4.05 12.06 -6.63
N ASP A 169 -5.02 12.92 -6.89
CA ASP A 169 -6.13 12.70 -7.82
C ASP A 169 -5.79 13.04 -9.28
N ASN A 170 -4.59 13.55 -9.56
CA ASN A 170 -4.17 13.80 -10.94
C ASN A 170 -4.04 12.50 -11.73
N TYR A 171 -4.45 12.56 -13.00
CA TYR A 171 -4.29 11.43 -13.93
C TYR A 171 -2.80 11.13 -14.20
N TYR A 172 -1.98 12.17 -14.30
CA TYR A 172 -0.54 12.02 -14.45
C TYR A 172 0.14 12.30 -13.12
N LEU A 173 0.66 11.25 -12.50
CA LEU A 173 1.43 11.37 -11.26
C LEU A 173 2.86 11.78 -11.57
N SER A 174 3.47 12.60 -10.71
CA SER A 174 4.88 12.93 -10.82
C SER A 174 5.76 11.75 -10.44
N ASP A 175 7.03 11.78 -10.86
CA ASP A 175 8.00 10.75 -10.46
C ASP A 175 8.16 10.67 -8.95
N GLN A 176 8.10 11.79 -8.25
CA GLN A 176 8.16 11.85 -6.78
C GLN A 176 6.93 11.20 -6.14
N GLN A 177 5.73 11.43 -6.68
CA GLN A 177 4.52 10.78 -6.20
C GLN A 177 4.59 9.26 -6.38
N ILE A 178 5.02 8.80 -7.54
CA ILE A 178 5.17 7.35 -7.82
C ILE A 178 6.20 6.75 -6.86
N LYS A 179 7.35 7.39 -6.69
CA LYS A 179 8.40 6.93 -5.79
C LYS A 179 7.90 6.75 -4.36
N TYR A 180 7.26 7.78 -3.79
CA TYR A 180 6.85 7.73 -2.39
C TYR A 180 5.61 6.86 -2.16
N ALA A 181 4.68 6.80 -3.12
CA ALA A 181 3.57 5.86 -3.06
C ALA A 181 4.07 4.40 -3.01
N CYS A 182 5.06 4.09 -3.85
CA CYS A 182 5.71 2.78 -3.86
C CYS A 182 6.45 2.49 -2.55
N ILE A 183 7.28 3.43 -2.06
CA ILE A 183 8.07 3.25 -0.84
C ILE A 183 7.16 3.02 0.36
N ASP A 184 6.08 3.77 0.52
CA ASP A 184 5.16 3.62 1.64
C ASP A 184 4.55 2.20 1.69
N ALA A 185 4.13 1.68 0.54
CA ALA A 185 3.58 0.32 0.46
C ALA A 185 4.67 -0.76 0.66
N PHE A 186 5.85 -0.57 0.10
CA PHE A 186 6.97 -1.49 0.27
C PHE A 186 7.44 -1.55 1.72
N VAL A 187 7.60 -0.41 2.37
CA VAL A 187 8.02 -0.34 3.78
C VAL A 187 6.96 -0.99 4.68
N SER A 188 5.68 -0.76 4.41
CA SER A 188 4.61 -1.44 5.12
C SER A 188 4.72 -2.96 4.97
N PHE A 189 4.97 -3.45 3.76
CA PHE A 189 5.21 -4.88 3.52
C PHE A 189 6.41 -5.40 4.32
N GLU A 190 7.59 -4.74 4.25
CA GLU A 190 8.81 -5.19 4.91
C GLU A 190 8.69 -5.17 6.44
N VAL A 191 8.13 -4.11 6.99
CA VAL A 191 7.86 -4.04 8.44
C VAL A 191 6.94 -5.19 8.87
N GLY A 192 5.87 -5.43 8.12
CA GLY A 192 4.97 -6.55 8.39
C GLY A 192 5.67 -7.90 8.31
N ARG A 193 6.49 -8.11 7.30
CA ARG A 193 7.26 -9.34 7.15
C ARG A 193 8.19 -9.56 8.35
N ILE A 194 8.96 -8.58 8.74
CA ILE A 194 9.88 -8.66 9.86
C ILE A 194 9.13 -8.96 11.17
N LEU A 195 8.08 -8.19 11.46
CA LEU A 195 7.36 -8.31 12.73
C LEU A 195 6.51 -9.57 12.85
N LEU A 196 5.92 -10.03 11.75
CA LEU A 196 4.99 -11.17 11.76
C LEU A 196 5.66 -12.52 11.52
N THR A 197 6.83 -12.54 10.87
CA THR A 197 7.57 -13.79 10.60
C THR A 197 8.81 -13.94 11.47
N GLY A 198 9.30 -12.88 12.06
CA GLY A 198 10.55 -12.88 12.83
C GLY A 198 11.82 -12.92 11.98
N ASP A 199 11.69 -12.78 10.68
CA ASP A 199 12.82 -12.78 9.74
C ASP A 199 13.44 -11.38 9.64
N ASN A 200 14.64 -11.20 10.15
CA ASN A 200 15.40 -9.96 10.08
C ASN A 200 16.27 -9.89 8.82
#